data_90275159fa5addc300729ed798743da6
#
_entry.id   90275159fa5addc300729ed798743da6
#
_cell.length_a   1.000
_cell.length_b   1.000
_cell.length_c   1.000
_cell.angle_alpha   90.00
_cell.angle_beta   90.00
_cell.angle_gamma   90.00
#
_symmetry.space_group_name_H-M   'P 1'
#
loop_
_entity.id
_entity.type
_entity.pdbx_description
1 polymer ?
#
loop_
_entity_poly.entity_id
_entity_poly.type
_entity_poly.pdbx_seq_one_letter_code
_entity_poly.pdbx_strand_id
1 'polypeptide(L)'
;MNILEHIKQELPWLDGNTVYDLTRGKPAPEQLDITENYYSKLSTPYELDGIDLRNYGNPEGLPSARELGSKILKTNFDETHALDNSSLTLMHQIISCAFFLGFKSARLDGHSKIICPVPGYDRHFKLLENFGIEMIAVPFQKDGPDLNAIEDLINSESNIHGIVCVPRHSNPTGHTFSDDNVEQLFKLIEPVSYTHLRAHETPCH
;
A
#
# COMPACT_ATOMS: atom_id res chain seq x y z
N MET A 1 19.08 -8.59 35.07
CA MET A 1 17.77 -9.24 34.82
C MET A 1 17.77 -9.66 33.35
N ASN A 2 17.51 -10.93 33.07
CA ASN A 2 17.49 -11.44 31.70
C ASN A 2 16.23 -10.88 31.02
N ILE A 3 16.37 -10.45 29.75
CA ILE A 3 15.25 -9.93 28.94
C ILE A 3 14.05 -10.87 28.96
N LEU A 4 14.26 -12.19 28.91
CA LEU A 4 13.21 -13.20 28.98
C LEU A 4 12.48 -13.22 30.34
N GLU A 5 13.16 -12.96 31.45
CA GLU A 5 12.55 -12.87 32.77
C GLU A 5 11.71 -11.61 32.91
N HIS A 6 12.19 -10.49 32.34
CA HIS A 6 11.44 -9.24 32.30
C HIS A 6 10.14 -9.40 31.46
N ILE A 7 10.25 -9.99 30.29
CA ILE A 7 9.08 -10.26 29.41
C ILE A 7 8.05 -11.14 30.13
N LYS A 8 8.47 -12.19 30.84
CA LYS A 8 7.56 -13.07 31.60
C LYS A 8 6.87 -12.35 32.76
N GLN A 9 7.51 -11.37 33.37
CA GLN A 9 6.89 -10.57 34.44
C GLN A 9 5.84 -9.59 33.88
N GLU A 10 6.10 -8.99 32.74
CA GLU A 10 5.19 -8.03 32.11
C GLU A 10 4.03 -8.72 31.35
N LEU A 11 4.26 -9.93 30.88
CA LEU A 11 3.31 -10.71 30.08
C LEU A 11 3.07 -12.10 30.72
N PRO A 12 2.37 -12.16 31.88
CA PRO A 12 2.21 -13.40 32.65
C PRO A 12 1.40 -14.49 31.94
N TRP A 13 0.70 -14.17 30.85
CA TRP A 13 0.00 -15.16 30.00
C TRP A 13 0.95 -15.91 29.04
N LEU A 14 2.20 -15.51 28.94
CA LEU A 14 3.21 -16.26 28.17
C LEU A 14 3.68 -17.44 29.03
N ASP A 15 3.09 -18.61 28.82
CA ASP A 15 3.38 -19.84 29.55
C ASP A 15 4.79 -20.41 29.28
N GLY A 16 5.52 -19.84 28.33
CA GLY A 16 6.85 -20.26 27.90
C GLY A 16 6.87 -21.51 27.03
N ASN A 17 5.73 -22.14 26.81
CA ASN A 17 5.56 -23.32 25.97
C ASN A 17 4.92 -23.00 24.62
N THR A 18 4.21 -21.87 24.54
CA THR A 18 3.58 -21.43 23.29
C THR A 18 4.60 -20.67 22.43
N VAL A 19 4.82 -21.15 21.24
CA VAL A 19 5.66 -20.48 20.22
C VAL A 19 4.79 -19.54 19.42
N TYR A 20 5.03 -18.22 19.56
CA TYR A 20 4.38 -17.20 18.76
C TYR A 20 5.26 -16.91 17.53
N ASP A 21 4.81 -17.34 16.36
CA ASP A 21 5.49 -17.03 15.10
C ASP A 21 5.16 -15.61 14.66
N LEU A 22 6.11 -14.70 14.86
CA LEU A 22 6.01 -13.29 14.43
C LEU A 22 6.66 -13.04 13.06
N THR A 23 7.13 -14.07 12.38
CA THR A 23 7.82 -13.92 11.08
C THR A 23 6.89 -13.53 9.95
N ARG A 24 5.58 -13.78 10.11
CA ARG A 24 4.54 -13.36 9.17
C ARG A 24 3.26 -12.97 9.89
N GLY A 25 2.75 -11.78 9.56
CA GLY A 25 1.38 -11.40 9.90
C GLY A 25 0.40 -12.19 9.04
N LYS A 26 -0.37 -13.08 9.65
CA LYS A 26 -1.45 -13.83 8.99
C LYS A 26 -2.63 -13.98 9.96
N PRO A 27 -3.88 -14.02 9.44
CA PRO A 27 -5.04 -14.27 10.28
C PRO A 27 -4.93 -15.60 11.01
N ALA A 28 -5.43 -15.65 12.25
CA ALA A 28 -5.60 -16.90 12.98
C ALA A 28 -6.71 -17.76 12.34
N PRO A 29 -6.68 -19.10 12.50
CA PRO A 29 -7.70 -19.98 11.95
C PRO A 29 -9.12 -19.53 12.29
N GLU A 30 -9.36 -19.13 13.55
CA GLU A 30 -10.66 -18.67 14.03
C GLU A 30 -11.16 -17.40 13.33
N GLN A 31 -10.25 -16.55 12.87
CA GLN A 31 -10.58 -15.37 12.05
C GLN A 31 -10.96 -15.79 10.62
N LEU A 32 -10.32 -16.81 10.07
CA LEU A 32 -10.64 -17.36 8.74
C LEU A 32 -11.99 -18.07 8.75
N ASP A 33 -12.32 -18.77 9.83
CA ASP A 33 -13.60 -19.48 10.00
C ASP A 33 -14.81 -18.54 9.90
N ILE A 34 -14.65 -17.27 10.26
CA ILE A 34 -15.71 -16.24 10.12
C ILE A 34 -16.19 -16.14 8.68
N THR A 35 -15.29 -16.28 7.71
CA THR A 35 -15.59 -16.15 6.28
C THR A 35 -16.04 -17.46 5.63
N GLU A 36 -15.81 -18.62 6.25
CA GLU A 36 -16.12 -19.93 5.66
C GLU A 36 -17.60 -20.09 5.36
N ASN A 37 -18.48 -19.59 6.24
CA ASN A 37 -19.92 -19.59 6.04
C ASN A 37 -20.37 -18.75 4.81
N TYR A 38 -19.57 -17.79 4.38
CA TYR A 38 -19.84 -17.02 3.17
C TYR A 38 -19.43 -17.80 1.93
N TYR A 39 -18.29 -18.47 1.95
CA TYR A 39 -17.83 -19.30 0.83
C TYR A 39 -18.82 -20.40 0.49
N SER A 40 -19.42 -21.06 1.49
CA SER A 40 -20.43 -22.11 1.28
C SER A 40 -21.72 -21.60 0.62
N LYS A 41 -21.98 -20.29 0.69
CA LYS A 41 -23.16 -19.63 0.08
C LYS A 41 -22.86 -19.01 -1.28
N LEU A 42 -21.59 -18.94 -1.68
CA LEU A 42 -21.22 -18.46 -2.99
C LEU A 42 -21.51 -19.56 -4.01
N SER A 43 -22.70 -19.47 -4.65
CA SER A 43 -22.87 -20.08 -5.96
C SER A 43 -22.00 -19.28 -6.91
N THR A 44 -20.98 -19.89 -7.50
CA THR A 44 -20.16 -19.22 -8.51
C THR A 44 -21.03 -18.99 -9.74
N PRO A 45 -21.55 -17.79 -10.00
CA PRO A 45 -22.24 -17.52 -11.24
C PRO A 45 -21.23 -17.67 -12.38
N TYR A 46 -21.64 -18.30 -13.47
CA TYR A 46 -20.84 -18.29 -14.69
C TYR A 46 -20.86 -16.93 -15.38
N GLU A 47 -21.83 -16.11 -15.06
CA GLU A 47 -22.02 -14.77 -15.59
C GLU A 47 -22.23 -13.77 -14.46
N LEU A 48 -21.52 -12.66 -14.53
CA LEU A 48 -21.66 -11.53 -13.64
C LEU A 48 -21.51 -10.24 -14.47
N ASP A 49 -22.35 -9.27 -14.23
CA ASP A 49 -22.34 -7.99 -14.97
C ASP A 49 -22.48 -8.17 -16.50
N GLY A 50 -23.16 -9.23 -16.97
CA GLY A 50 -23.25 -9.57 -18.40
C GLY A 50 -21.97 -10.17 -18.99
N ILE A 51 -21.01 -10.57 -18.14
CA ILE A 51 -19.71 -11.12 -18.54
C ILE A 51 -19.64 -12.60 -18.15
N ASP A 52 -19.32 -13.47 -19.12
CA ASP A 52 -19.02 -14.86 -18.84
C ASP A 52 -17.65 -14.98 -18.17
N LEU A 53 -17.65 -15.29 -16.87
CA LEU A 53 -16.45 -15.37 -16.05
C LEU A 53 -15.46 -16.49 -16.46
N ARG A 54 -15.85 -17.36 -17.38
CA ARG A 54 -14.97 -18.40 -17.93
C ARG A 54 -14.15 -17.90 -19.12
N ASN A 55 -14.40 -16.67 -19.58
CA ASN A 55 -13.74 -16.04 -20.71
C ASN A 55 -12.78 -14.93 -20.25
N TYR A 56 -12.19 -14.23 -21.19
CA TYR A 56 -11.33 -13.08 -20.89
C TYR A 56 -12.13 -12.00 -20.14
N GLY A 57 -11.51 -11.47 -19.07
CA GLY A 57 -12.08 -10.34 -18.32
C GLY A 57 -11.84 -8.98 -18.98
N ASN A 58 -12.46 -7.96 -18.43
CA ASN A 58 -12.20 -6.59 -18.84
C ASN A 58 -10.85 -6.11 -18.29
N PRO A 59 -10.08 -5.33 -19.08
CA PRO A 59 -8.80 -4.78 -18.63
C PRO A 59 -8.86 -3.94 -17.34
N GLU A 60 -10.01 -3.34 -17.07
CA GLU A 60 -10.24 -2.51 -15.89
C GLU A 60 -10.82 -3.29 -14.70
N GLY A 61 -11.16 -4.55 -14.90
CA GLY A 61 -11.85 -5.41 -13.95
C GLY A 61 -13.37 -5.40 -14.09
N LEU A 62 -14.02 -6.27 -13.32
CA LEU A 62 -15.49 -6.39 -13.34
C LEU A 62 -16.16 -5.11 -12.84
N PRO A 63 -17.25 -4.63 -13.47
CA PRO A 63 -17.96 -3.42 -13.02
C PRO A 63 -18.37 -3.46 -11.56
N SER A 64 -18.95 -4.57 -11.08
CA SER A 64 -19.33 -4.73 -9.67
C SER A 64 -18.14 -4.66 -8.71
N ALA A 65 -16.98 -5.19 -9.10
CA ALA A 65 -15.75 -5.10 -8.30
C ALA A 65 -15.20 -3.66 -8.28
N ARG A 66 -15.25 -2.95 -9.40
CA ARG A 66 -14.88 -1.54 -9.49
C ARG A 66 -15.80 -0.65 -8.65
N GLU A 67 -17.12 -0.92 -8.69
CA GLU A 67 -18.09 -0.21 -7.86
C GLU A 67 -17.83 -0.43 -6.36
N LEU A 68 -17.54 -1.66 -5.96
CA LEU A 68 -17.14 -1.97 -4.58
C LEU A 68 -15.85 -1.24 -4.21
N GLY A 69 -14.84 -1.29 -5.06
CA GLY A 69 -13.57 -0.59 -4.89
C GLY A 69 -13.75 0.91 -4.74
N SER A 70 -14.56 1.54 -5.58
CA SER A 70 -14.83 2.98 -5.52
C SER A 70 -15.47 3.41 -4.19
N LYS A 71 -16.39 2.58 -3.65
CA LYS A 71 -17.01 2.82 -2.33
C LYS A 71 -15.99 2.69 -1.20
N ILE A 72 -15.11 1.69 -1.25
CA ILE A 72 -14.06 1.46 -0.23
C ILE A 72 -13.03 2.59 -0.27
N LEU A 73 -12.58 2.97 -1.46
CA LEU A 73 -11.56 3.99 -1.67
C LEU A 73 -12.10 5.43 -1.58
N LYS A 74 -13.44 5.59 -1.60
CA LYS A 74 -14.13 6.90 -1.69
C LYS A 74 -13.63 7.71 -2.90
N THR A 75 -13.61 7.06 -4.05
CA THR A 75 -13.19 7.64 -5.34
C THR A 75 -14.27 7.40 -6.38
N ASN A 76 -14.10 7.93 -7.60
CA ASN A 76 -15.03 7.74 -8.68
C ASN A 76 -14.91 6.34 -9.32
N PHE A 77 -16.00 5.81 -9.82
CA PHE A 77 -16.01 4.54 -10.54
C PHE A 77 -15.01 4.52 -11.73
N ASP A 78 -14.98 5.61 -12.50
CA ASP A 78 -14.12 5.73 -13.69
C ASP A 78 -12.62 5.81 -13.36
N GLU A 79 -12.28 6.13 -12.12
CA GLU A 79 -10.91 6.19 -11.62
C GLU A 79 -10.51 4.92 -10.87
N THR A 80 -11.41 3.92 -10.79
CA THR A 80 -11.18 2.69 -10.04
C THR A 80 -10.99 1.51 -10.97
N HIS A 81 -9.88 0.80 -10.79
CA HIS A 81 -9.58 -0.46 -11.46
C HIS A 81 -9.54 -1.60 -10.43
N ALA A 82 -10.15 -2.74 -10.76
CA ALA A 82 -10.15 -3.93 -9.92
C ALA A 82 -9.33 -5.02 -10.62
N LEU A 83 -8.05 -5.04 -10.32
CA LEU A 83 -7.06 -5.92 -10.93
C LEU A 83 -6.52 -6.87 -9.86
N ASP A 84 -5.53 -7.62 -10.15
CA ASP A 84 -4.77 -8.54 -9.30
C ASP A 84 -5.17 -8.62 -7.80
N ASN A 85 -4.87 -9.72 -7.16
CA ASN A 85 -5.10 -9.95 -5.72
C ASN A 85 -3.91 -9.56 -4.83
N SER A 86 -2.86 -8.97 -5.40
CA SER A 86 -1.65 -8.53 -4.70
C SER A 86 -1.38 -7.06 -4.99
N SER A 87 -1.42 -6.22 -3.95
CA SER A 87 -1.04 -4.81 -4.05
C SER A 87 0.39 -4.62 -4.55
N LEU A 88 1.30 -5.52 -4.18
CA LEU A 88 2.69 -5.47 -4.64
C LEU A 88 2.80 -5.72 -6.16
N THR A 89 2.00 -6.64 -6.72
CA THR A 89 1.92 -6.84 -8.17
C THR A 89 1.37 -5.60 -8.88
N LEU A 90 0.33 -4.99 -8.32
CA LEU A 90 -0.23 -3.75 -8.86
C LEU A 90 0.80 -2.61 -8.84
N MET A 91 1.54 -2.43 -7.75
CA MET A 91 2.62 -1.46 -7.67
C MET A 91 3.72 -1.74 -8.69
N HIS A 92 4.10 -3.01 -8.86
CA HIS A 92 5.06 -3.40 -9.88
C HIS A 92 4.59 -3.02 -11.29
N GLN A 93 3.33 -3.28 -11.64
CA GLN A 93 2.75 -2.92 -12.93
C GLN A 93 2.77 -1.40 -13.14
N ILE A 94 2.39 -0.63 -12.11
CA ILE A 94 2.38 0.83 -12.15
C ILE A 94 3.79 1.39 -12.37
N ILE A 95 4.76 0.93 -11.59
CA ILE A 95 6.16 1.36 -11.72
C ILE A 95 6.72 0.94 -13.08
N SER A 96 6.38 -0.25 -13.57
CA SER A 96 6.76 -0.70 -14.92
C SER A 96 6.18 0.22 -15.98
N CYS A 97 4.90 0.59 -15.90
CA CYS A 97 4.29 1.54 -16.83
C CYS A 97 4.98 2.90 -16.76
N ALA A 98 5.26 3.42 -15.56
CA ALA A 98 5.97 4.67 -15.36
C ALA A 98 7.39 4.64 -15.95
N PHE A 99 8.07 3.49 -15.83
CA PHE A 99 9.44 3.28 -16.28
C PHE A 99 9.54 3.10 -17.81
N PHE A 100 8.65 2.30 -18.40
CA PHE A 100 8.73 1.97 -19.82
C PHE A 100 7.92 2.91 -20.71
N LEU A 101 6.76 3.36 -20.26
CA LEU A 101 5.84 4.19 -21.05
C LEU A 101 5.81 5.65 -20.59
N GLY A 102 5.99 5.89 -19.29
CA GLY A 102 5.81 7.19 -18.66
C GLY A 102 4.35 7.52 -18.37
N PHE A 103 4.14 8.49 -17.48
CA PHE A 103 2.83 9.08 -17.22
C PHE A 103 2.84 10.55 -17.64
N LYS A 104 1.91 10.96 -18.49
CA LYS A 104 1.85 12.31 -19.05
C LYS A 104 3.19 12.72 -19.70
N SER A 105 3.94 13.60 -19.04
CA SER A 105 5.25 14.09 -19.52
C SER A 105 6.44 13.52 -18.74
N ALA A 106 6.20 12.71 -17.71
CA ALA A 106 7.23 12.17 -16.84
C ALA A 106 7.42 10.66 -17.08
N ARG A 107 8.66 10.24 -17.21
CA ARG A 107 9.06 8.84 -17.29
C ARG A 107 10.10 8.57 -16.22
N LEU A 108 9.92 7.47 -15.49
CA LEU A 108 10.96 7.00 -14.57
C LEU A 108 12.13 6.39 -15.32
N ASP A 109 13.32 6.56 -14.79
CA ASP A 109 14.56 5.97 -15.29
C ASP A 109 15.50 5.62 -14.12
N GLY A 110 16.71 5.14 -14.40
CA GLY A 110 17.71 4.82 -13.39
C GLY A 110 18.29 6.04 -12.65
N HIS A 111 17.88 7.26 -12.97
CA HIS A 111 18.26 8.50 -12.27
C HIS A 111 17.09 9.10 -11.49
N SER A 112 15.94 8.46 -11.56
CA SER A 112 14.74 8.89 -10.82
C SER A 112 14.90 8.67 -9.34
N LYS A 113 14.38 9.62 -8.55
CA LYS A 113 14.38 9.58 -7.09
C LYS A 113 12.95 9.50 -6.57
N ILE A 114 12.74 8.67 -5.56
CA ILE A 114 11.46 8.51 -4.89
C ILE A 114 11.64 8.77 -3.39
N ILE A 115 10.81 9.64 -2.83
CA ILE A 115 10.79 9.89 -1.40
C ILE A 115 10.11 8.70 -0.71
N CYS A 116 10.75 8.20 0.35
CA CYS A 116 10.30 7.06 1.11
C CYS A 116 10.23 7.41 2.61
N PRO A 117 9.05 7.66 3.17
CA PRO A 117 8.90 7.78 4.61
C PRO A 117 9.31 6.49 5.34
N VAL A 118 10.14 6.63 6.37
CA VAL A 118 10.73 5.51 7.11
C VAL A 118 10.46 5.62 8.61
N PRO A 119 10.26 4.48 9.31
CA PRO A 119 10.23 3.09 8.82
C PRO A 119 9.03 2.80 7.92
N GLY A 120 9.21 2.02 6.86
CA GLY A 120 8.18 1.66 5.92
C GLY A 120 8.23 0.17 5.54
N TYR A 121 7.35 -0.25 4.63
CA TYR A 121 7.27 -1.66 4.24
C TYR A 121 8.42 -2.03 3.30
N ASP A 122 9.27 -2.94 3.73
CA ASP A 122 10.51 -3.34 3.06
C ASP A 122 10.31 -3.84 1.62
N ARG A 123 9.15 -4.46 1.34
CA ARG A 123 8.81 -4.96 0.00
C ARG A 123 8.61 -3.84 -1.02
N HIS A 124 8.06 -2.70 -0.59
CA HIS A 124 7.95 -1.51 -1.44
C HIS A 124 9.34 -0.97 -1.80
N PHE A 125 10.23 -0.91 -0.83
CA PHE A 125 11.61 -0.46 -1.05
C PHE A 125 12.39 -1.42 -1.95
N LYS A 126 12.23 -2.72 -1.73
CA LYS A 126 12.85 -3.73 -2.60
C LYS A 126 12.34 -3.66 -4.04
N LEU A 127 11.08 -3.31 -4.21
CA LEU A 127 10.51 -3.11 -5.54
C LEU A 127 11.19 -1.94 -6.26
N LEU A 128 11.35 -0.79 -5.61
CA LEU A 128 12.04 0.37 -6.18
C LEU A 128 13.51 0.06 -6.49
N GLU A 129 14.19 -0.62 -5.58
CA GLU A 129 15.58 -1.06 -5.77
C GLU A 129 15.76 -1.92 -7.03
N ASN A 130 14.81 -2.82 -7.31
CA ASN A 130 14.86 -3.68 -8.51
C ASN A 130 14.78 -2.90 -9.82
N PHE A 131 14.19 -1.70 -9.81
CA PHE A 131 14.18 -0.79 -10.96
C PHE A 131 15.38 0.17 -10.98
N GLY A 132 16.29 0.08 -10.02
CA GLY A 132 17.43 0.98 -9.89
C GLY A 132 17.05 2.41 -9.50
N ILE A 133 15.85 2.60 -8.93
CA ILE A 133 15.35 3.91 -8.50
C ILE A 133 16.01 4.28 -7.17
N GLU A 134 16.55 5.48 -7.07
CA GLU A 134 17.12 6.02 -5.83
C GLU A 134 16.01 6.34 -4.83
N MET A 135 16.16 5.88 -3.60
CA MET A 135 15.22 6.12 -2.52
C MET A 135 15.77 7.15 -1.54
N ILE A 136 15.01 8.22 -1.29
CA ILE A 136 15.37 9.24 -0.31
C ILE A 136 14.52 9.03 0.95
N ALA A 137 15.17 8.67 2.04
CA ALA A 137 14.49 8.43 3.31
C ALA A 137 14.08 9.75 3.99
N VAL A 138 12.82 9.81 4.45
CA VAL A 138 12.29 10.91 5.25
C VAL A 138 11.67 10.34 6.53
N PRO A 139 12.00 10.89 7.72
CA PRO A 139 11.48 10.37 8.97
C PRO A 139 9.99 10.65 9.14
N PHE A 140 9.29 9.80 9.92
CA PHE A 140 7.96 10.10 10.43
C PHE A 140 8.03 11.10 11.58
N GLN A 141 7.08 12.03 11.57
CA GLN A 141 6.68 12.84 12.70
C GLN A 141 5.46 12.20 13.40
N LYS A 142 4.88 12.90 14.37
CA LYS A 142 3.75 12.38 15.16
C LYS A 142 2.51 12.10 14.29
N ASP A 143 2.31 12.84 13.23
CA ASP A 143 1.07 12.90 12.43
C ASP A 143 1.27 12.54 10.95
N GLY A 144 2.47 12.10 10.56
CA GLY A 144 2.80 11.70 9.20
C GLY A 144 4.29 11.87 8.90
N PRO A 145 4.71 11.86 7.64
CA PRO A 145 6.09 12.17 7.28
C PRO A 145 6.44 13.63 7.57
N ASP A 146 7.72 13.90 7.74
CA ASP A 146 8.23 15.26 7.93
C ASP A 146 8.06 16.09 6.64
N LEU A 147 7.02 16.94 6.62
CA LEU A 147 6.68 17.76 5.47
C LEU A 147 7.74 18.81 5.16
N ASN A 148 8.42 19.36 6.17
CA ASN A 148 9.48 20.33 5.94
C ASN A 148 10.67 19.67 5.24
N ALA A 149 11.05 18.46 5.66
CA ALA A 149 12.09 17.69 5.00
C ALA A 149 11.71 17.33 3.55
N ILE A 150 10.44 17.02 3.29
CA ILE A 150 9.93 16.77 1.93
C ILE A 150 10.00 18.03 1.08
N GLU A 151 9.57 19.19 1.60
CA GLU A 151 9.63 20.47 0.90
C GLU A 151 11.07 20.86 0.56
N ASP A 152 11.98 20.73 1.51
CA ASP A 152 13.41 21.00 1.30
C ASP A 152 14.00 20.12 0.19
N LEU A 153 13.65 18.83 0.19
CA LEU A 153 14.07 17.89 -0.85
C LEU A 153 13.51 18.26 -2.22
N ILE A 154 12.23 18.58 -2.33
CA ILE A 154 11.60 18.99 -3.60
C ILE A 154 12.27 20.26 -4.15
N ASN A 155 12.67 21.19 -3.29
CA ASN A 155 13.29 22.44 -3.68
C ASN A 155 14.79 22.32 -4.01
N SER A 156 15.50 21.38 -3.41
CA SER A 156 16.96 21.26 -3.53
C SER A 156 17.42 20.16 -4.47
N GLU A 157 16.62 19.11 -4.64
CA GLU A 157 16.97 17.93 -5.42
C GLU A 157 16.26 17.91 -6.77
N SER A 158 16.99 17.55 -7.80
CA SER A 158 16.42 17.27 -9.13
C SER A 158 16.00 15.80 -9.23
N ASN A 159 15.10 15.52 -10.18
CA ASN A 159 14.66 14.15 -10.51
C ASN A 159 13.87 13.43 -9.40
N ILE A 160 13.26 14.15 -8.48
CA ILE A 160 12.26 13.58 -7.58
C ILE A 160 10.97 13.39 -8.39
N HIS A 161 10.52 12.14 -8.53
CA HIS A 161 9.37 11.76 -9.34
C HIS A 161 8.17 11.27 -8.53
N GLY A 162 8.28 11.18 -7.22
CA GLY A 162 7.15 10.78 -6.38
C GLY A 162 7.51 10.44 -4.95
N ILE A 163 6.49 10.00 -4.23
CA ILE A 163 6.57 9.47 -2.87
C ILE A 163 5.86 8.12 -2.80
N VAL A 164 6.45 7.14 -2.13
CA VAL A 164 5.81 5.87 -1.82
C VAL A 164 5.55 5.80 -0.33
N CYS A 165 4.29 5.82 0.05
CA CYS A 165 3.88 5.79 1.45
C CYS A 165 2.58 4.99 1.64
N VAL A 166 2.35 4.55 2.90
CA VAL A 166 1.11 3.90 3.34
C VAL A 166 0.48 4.80 4.41
N PRO A 167 -0.48 5.68 4.05
CA PRO A 167 -0.98 6.69 4.97
C PRO A 167 -1.80 6.15 6.14
N ARG A 168 -2.34 4.94 6.06
CA ARG A 168 -3.11 4.31 7.14
C ARG A 168 -2.48 2.99 7.54
N HIS A 169 -2.31 2.82 8.86
CA HIS A 169 -1.76 1.59 9.44
C HIS A 169 -0.46 1.15 8.77
N SER A 170 0.46 2.10 8.59
CA SER A 170 1.74 1.86 7.94
C SER A 170 2.46 0.66 8.54
N ASN A 171 2.94 -0.23 7.70
CA ASN A 171 3.77 -1.36 8.11
C ASN A 171 5.25 -0.92 8.15
N PRO A 172 6.01 -1.16 9.25
CA PRO A 172 5.69 -2.00 10.41
C PRO A 172 5.09 -1.23 11.60
N THR A 173 4.97 0.08 11.55
CA THR A 173 4.73 0.94 12.73
C THR A 173 3.27 1.02 13.15
N GLY A 174 2.32 0.68 12.27
CA GLY A 174 0.89 0.94 12.47
C GLY A 174 0.52 2.42 12.41
N HIS A 175 1.45 3.29 12.03
CA HIS A 175 1.26 4.74 11.98
C HIS A 175 0.17 5.14 10.97
N THR A 176 -0.63 6.12 11.34
CA THR A 176 -1.65 6.71 10.46
C THR A 176 -1.42 8.21 10.36
N PHE A 177 -1.36 8.73 9.13
CA PHE A 177 -1.20 10.16 8.89
C PHE A 177 -2.47 10.91 9.30
N SER A 178 -2.31 12.12 9.81
CA SER A 178 -3.45 13.02 10.02
C SER A 178 -4.00 13.51 8.67
N ASP A 179 -5.27 13.89 8.66
CA ASP A 179 -5.89 14.47 7.47
C ASP A 179 -5.16 15.76 7.04
N ASP A 180 -4.73 16.56 8.00
CA ASP A 180 -3.96 17.80 7.75
C ASP A 180 -2.60 17.49 7.09
N ASN A 181 -1.88 16.46 7.58
CA ASN A 181 -0.60 16.05 6.97
C ASN A 181 -0.80 15.55 5.53
N VAL A 182 -1.83 14.76 5.29
CA VAL A 182 -2.18 14.30 3.94
C VAL A 182 -2.51 15.47 3.03
N GLU A 183 -3.34 16.42 3.49
CA GLU A 183 -3.72 17.60 2.69
C GLU A 183 -2.51 18.48 2.34
N GLN A 184 -1.62 18.72 3.30
CA GLN A 184 -0.40 19.48 3.07
C GLN A 184 0.57 18.73 2.14
N LEU A 185 0.71 17.43 2.30
CA LEU A 185 1.51 16.60 1.39
C LEU A 185 1.00 16.73 -0.06
N PHE A 186 -0.31 16.69 -0.28
CA PHE A 186 -0.89 16.91 -1.61
C PHE A 186 -0.55 18.28 -2.17
N LYS A 187 -0.62 19.34 -1.36
CA LYS A 187 -0.27 20.71 -1.78
C LYS A 187 1.20 20.84 -2.20
N LEU A 188 2.10 20.13 -1.54
CA LEU A 188 3.52 20.12 -1.89
C LEU A 188 3.80 19.44 -3.24
N ILE A 189 3.03 18.40 -3.59
CA ILE A 189 3.27 17.62 -4.80
C ILE A 189 2.40 18.07 -6.00
N GLU A 190 1.35 18.87 -5.79
CA GLU A 190 0.44 19.36 -6.84
C GLU A 190 1.16 20.19 -7.93
N PRO A 191 2.12 21.08 -7.61
CA PRO A 191 2.85 21.86 -8.61
C PRO A 191 3.80 21.00 -9.47
N VAL A 192 4.20 19.86 -8.96
CA VAL A 192 5.09 18.92 -9.62
C VAL A 192 4.21 17.84 -10.21
N SER A 193 4.06 17.78 -11.51
CA SER A 193 3.15 16.93 -12.31
C SER A 193 3.19 15.43 -11.96
N TYR A 194 2.67 15.04 -10.79
CA TYR A 194 2.67 13.66 -10.31
C TYR A 194 1.34 12.94 -10.54
N THR A 195 1.44 11.63 -10.78
CA THR A 195 0.30 10.72 -10.80
C THR A 195 0.13 10.12 -9.40
N HIS A 196 -1.05 10.29 -8.80
CA HIS A 196 -1.38 9.74 -7.51
C HIS A 196 -1.97 8.35 -7.68
N LEU A 197 -1.35 7.37 -7.02
CA LEU A 197 -1.81 5.99 -7.03
C LEU A 197 -2.09 5.55 -5.59
N ARG A 198 -3.31 5.08 -5.36
CA ARG A 198 -3.71 4.41 -4.12
C ARG A 198 -3.80 2.91 -4.36
N ALA A 199 -2.95 2.14 -3.68
CA ALA A 199 -3.21 0.73 -3.46
C ALA A 199 -3.87 0.58 -2.08
N HIS A 200 -4.96 -0.15 -2.00
CA HIS A 200 -5.63 -0.46 -0.75
C HIS A 200 -5.42 -1.92 -0.43
N GLU A 201 -4.64 -2.18 0.59
CA GLU A 201 -4.70 -3.46 1.28
C GLU A 201 -5.94 -3.41 2.18
N THR A 202 -6.73 -4.46 2.15
CA THR A 202 -7.99 -4.58 2.89
C THR A 202 -7.78 -4.15 4.35
N PRO A 203 -8.52 -3.18 4.88
CA PRO A 203 -8.43 -2.87 6.30
C PRO A 203 -8.90 -4.09 7.07
N CYS A 204 -8.00 -4.68 7.86
CA CYS A 204 -8.41 -5.56 8.94
C CYS A 204 -9.17 -4.69 9.94
N HIS A 205 -10.49 -4.90 10.02
CA HIS A 205 -11.33 -4.38 11.11
C HIS A 205 -11.21 -5.27 12.32
#